data_a8023867b39b20c83145613f2679daa5
#
_entry.id   a8023867b39b20c83145613f2679daa5
#
_cell.length_a   1.000
_cell.length_b   1.000
_cell.length_c   1.000
_cell.angle_alpha   90.00
_cell.angle_beta   90.00
_cell.angle_gamma   90.00
#
_symmetry.space_group_name_H-M   'P 1'
#
loop_
_entity.id
_entity.type
_entity.pdbx_description
1 polymer ?
#
loop_
_entity_poly.entity_id
_entity_poly.type
_entity_poly.pdbx_seq_one_letter_code
_entity_poly.pdbx_strand_id
1 'polypeptide(L)'
;RLKVRDVMTRDVITVRDNSAIEDVAYILYKHKINALPVVNEDNRLCGIITDSDIFRAFVTIMGIAKSCTRITIDVTDKVGVIADIGGMFRDQGINIISVVTKRNDADTTELTIRADLSQHGMDIIEQIREAGYDVTDISTVKGVE
;
A
#
# COMPACT_ATOMS: atom_id res chain seq x y z
N ARG A 1 -18.04 43.91 -2.58
CA ARG A 1 -16.86 43.14 -2.18
C ARG A 1 -17.21 41.65 -2.29
N LEU A 2 -16.49 40.90 -3.09
CA LEU A 2 -16.69 39.47 -3.29
C LEU A 2 -16.46 38.72 -1.97
N LYS A 3 -17.36 37.76 -1.63
CA LYS A 3 -17.27 36.93 -0.43
C LYS A 3 -17.03 35.48 -0.84
N VAL A 4 -16.47 34.64 0.06
CA VAL A 4 -16.24 33.21 -0.19
C VAL A 4 -17.51 32.51 -0.67
N ARG A 5 -18.66 32.77 -0.07
CA ARG A 5 -19.96 32.23 -0.45
C ARG A 5 -20.39 32.51 -1.91
N ASP A 6 -19.79 33.50 -2.55
CA ASP A 6 -20.15 33.93 -3.92
C ASP A 6 -19.39 33.08 -4.96
N VAL A 7 -18.30 32.38 -4.54
CA VAL A 7 -17.39 31.60 -5.39
C VAL A 7 -17.21 30.15 -4.93
N MET A 8 -17.69 29.79 -3.72
CA MET A 8 -17.52 28.42 -3.20
C MET A 8 -18.36 27.41 -3.95
N THR A 9 -17.88 26.15 -4.04
CA THR A 9 -18.69 25.01 -4.42
C THR A 9 -19.75 24.75 -3.35
N ARG A 10 -21.00 24.53 -3.75
CA ARG A 10 -22.14 24.33 -2.81
C ARG A 10 -22.46 22.85 -2.61
N ASP A 11 -22.47 22.06 -3.69
CA ASP A 11 -22.69 20.62 -3.65
C ASP A 11 -21.34 19.93 -3.46
N VAL A 12 -20.89 19.89 -2.20
CA VAL A 12 -19.57 19.38 -1.84
C VAL A 12 -19.66 17.87 -1.59
N ILE A 13 -18.76 17.11 -2.22
CA ILE A 13 -18.57 15.70 -1.91
C ILE A 13 -17.92 15.61 -0.53
N THR A 14 -18.50 14.80 0.36
CA THR A 14 -17.99 14.56 1.71
C THR A 14 -17.75 13.09 1.94
N VAL A 15 -16.93 12.76 2.93
CA VAL A 15 -16.71 11.39 3.41
C VAL A 15 -16.98 11.33 4.91
N ARG A 16 -17.21 10.13 5.43
CA ARG A 16 -17.41 9.94 6.87
C ARG A 16 -16.07 9.69 7.57
N ASP A 17 -16.01 10.00 8.85
CA ASP A 17 -14.84 9.78 9.71
C ASP A 17 -14.46 8.29 9.86
N ASN A 18 -15.41 7.38 9.64
CA ASN A 18 -15.20 5.93 9.62
C ASN A 18 -15.06 5.32 8.21
N SER A 19 -14.95 6.15 7.14
CA SER A 19 -14.74 5.65 5.78
C SER A 19 -13.36 4.99 5.66
N ALA A 20 -13.28 3.90 4.87
CA ALA A 20 -12.01 3.28 4.56
C ALA A 20 -11.12 4.23 3.73
N ILE A 21 -9.82 4.23 4.02
CA ILE A 21 -8.87 5.16 3.38
C ILE A 21 -8.78 4.92 1.86
N GLU A 22 -8.96 3.67 1.42
CA GLU A 22 -8.97 3.27 0.02
C GLU A 22 -10.15 3.88 -0.75
N ASP A 23 -11.32 3.91 -0.13
CA ASP A 23 -12.52 4.51 -0.72
C ASP A 23 -12.34 6.02 -0.86
N VAL A 24 -11.76 6.66 0.15
CA VAL A 24 -11.45 8.10 0.13
C VAL A 24 -10.46 8.41 -0.98
N ALA A 25 -9.39 7.62 -1.11
CA ALA A 25 -8.40 7.75 -2.18
C ALA A 25 -9.05 7.62 -3.57
N TYR A 26 -9.96 6.65 -3.72
CA TYR A 26 -10.70 6.44 -4.97
C TYR A 26 -11.59 7.64 -5.32
N ILE A 27 -12.28 8.23 -4.34
CA ILE A 27 -13.12 9.42 -4.54
C ILE A 27 -12.29 10.61 -4.98
N LEU A 28 -11.16 10.91 -4.32
CA LEU A 28 -10.24 11.97 -4.71
C LEU A 28 -9.76 11.79 -6.15
N TYR A 29 -9.32 10.58 -6.50
CA TYR A 29 -8.86 10.23 -7.84
C TYR A 29 -9.96 10.39 -8.89
N LYS A 30 -11.14 9.78 -8.65
CA LYS A 30 -12.27 9.77 -9.59
C LYS A 30 -12.79 11.16 -9.89
N HIS A 31 -12.91 12.01 -8.88
CA HIS A 31 -13.44 13.36 -9.03
C HIS A 31 -12.37 14.43 -9.29
N LYS A 32 -11.09 14.04 -9.34
CA LYS A 32 -9.93 14.93 -9.57
C LYS A 32 -9.91 16.11 -8.60
N ILE A 33 -10.16 15.83 -7.34
CA ILE A 33 -10.15 16.80 -6.23
C ILE A 33 -9.06 16.43 -5.23
N ASN A 34 -8.51 17.40 -4.53
CA ASN A 34 -7.33 17.23 -3.68
C ASN A 34 -7.68 17.18 -2.19
N ALA A 35 -8.93 17.46 -1.84
CA ALA A 35 -9.38 17.47 -0.46
C ALA A 35 -10.88 17.15 -0.37
N LEU A 36 -11.27 16.54 0.74
CA LEU A 36 -12.66 16.22 1.08
C LEU A 36 -12.94 16.64 2.51
N PRO A 37 -14.06 17.34 2.75
CA PRO A 37 -14.57 17.52 4.10
C PRO A 37 -14.98 16.17 4.69
N VAL A 38 -14.67 15.97 5.96
CA VAL A 38 -15.03 14.79 6.72
C VAL A 38 -16.19 15.14 7.65
N VAL A 39 -17.24 14.33 7.61
CA VAL A 39 -18.44 14.51 8.46
C VAL A 39 -18.62 13.32 9.39
N ASN A 40 -19.13 13.59 10.58
CA ASN A 40 -19.51 12.56 11.54
C ASN A 40 -20.92 11.95 11.24
N GLU A 41 -21.40 11.08 12.10
CA GLU A 41 -22.72 10.43 11.96
C GLU A 41 -23.90 11.42 11.90
N ASP A 42 -23.78 12.58 12.55
CA ASP A 42 -24.78 13.67 12.53
C ASP A 42 -24.69 14.56 11.29
N ASN A 43 -23.86 14.21 10.29
CA ASN A 43 -23.53 15.04 9.13
C ASN A 43 -22.90 16.39 9.48
N ARG A 44 -22.25 16.51 10.64
CA ARG A 44 -21.50 17.71 11.04
C ARG A 44 -20.06 17.59 10.61
N LEU A 45 -19.52 18.68 10.07
CA LEU A 45 -18.11 18.77 9.70
C LEU A 45 -17.22 18.52 10.93
N CYS A 46 -16.35 17.52 10.87
CA CYS A 46 -15.42 17.14 11.93
C CYS A 46 -13.94 17.17 11.47
N GLY A 47 -13.67 17.30 10.17
CA GLY A 47 -12.31 17.34 9.67
C GLY A 47 -12.23 17.60 8.18
N ILE A 48 -11.02 17.53 7.66
CA ILE A 48 -10.68 17.55 6.24
C ILE A 48 -9.62 16.48 6.00
N ILE A 49 -9.71 15.78 4.87
CA ILE A 49 -8.69 14.85 4.41
C ILE A 49 -8.19 15.27 3.03
N THR A 50 -6.89 15.19 2.82
CA THR A 50 -6.23 15.62 1.59
C THR A 50 -5.51 14.47 0.90
N ASP A 51 -5.13 14.63 -0.36
CA ASP A 51 -4.26 13.70 -1.09
C ASP A 51 -2.93 13.46 -0.35
N SER A 52 -2.35 14.48 0.26
CA SER A 52 -1.14 14.35 1.07
C SER A 52 -1.33 13.46 2.30
N ASP A 53 -2.51 13.48 2.93
CA ASP A 53 -2.84 12.59 4.04
C ASP A 53 -2.97 11.15 3.57
N ILE A 54 -3.56 10.93 2.38
CA ILE A 54 -3.64 9.63 1.71
C ILE A 54 -2.23 9.09 1.42
N PHE A 55 -1.34 9.90 0.84
CA PHE A 55 0.04 9.49 0.57
C PHE A 55 0.78 9.12 1.86
N ARG A 56 0.63 9.90 2.93
CA ARG A 56 1.22 9.59 4.23
C ARG A 56 0.73 8.25 4.78
N ALA A 57 -0.57 7.98 4.68
CA ALA A 57 -1.16 6.71 5.08
C ALA A 57 -0.57 5.54 4.28
N PHE A 58 -0.47 5.66 2.95
CA PHE A 58 0.13 4.62 2.12
C PHE A 58 1.62 4.39 2.42
N VAL A 59 2.41 5.44 2.63
CA VAL A 59 3.82 5.31 3.06
C VAL A 59 3.91 4.48 4.35
N THR A 60 3.01 4.72 5.29
CA THR A 60 2.95 3.98 6.56
C THR A 60 2.52 2.52 6.37
N ILE A 61 1.43 2.28 5.62
CA ILE A 61 0.88 0.94 5.36
C ILE A 61 1.89 0.07 4.61
N MET A 62 2.55 0.65 3.61
CA MET A 62 3.56 -0.06 2.81
C MET A 62 4.89 -0.26 3.53
N GLY A 63 5.08 0.32 4.72
CA GLY A 63 6.33 0.22 5.48
C GLY A 63 7.54 0.86 4.80
N ILE A 64 7.32 1.87 3.94
CA ILE A 64 8.39 2.50 3.14
C ILE A 64 9.42 3.20 4.01
N ALA A 65 9.02 3.73 5.17
CA ALA A 65 9.89 4.42 6.10
C ALA A 65 10.85 3.50 6.86
N LYS A 66 10.66 2.18 6.82
CA LYS A 66 11.51 1.21 7.53
C LYS A 66 12.65 0.72 6.65
N SER A 67 13.84 0.62 7.24
CA SER A 67 14.96 -0.09 6.59
C SER A 67 14.59 -1.56 6.41
N CYS A 68 14.69 -2.06 5.18
CA CYS A 68 14.30 -3.42 4.85
C CYS A 68 14.92 -3.87 3.52
N THR A 69 14.79 -5.14 3.22
CA THR A 69 15.01 -5.67 1.87
C THR A 69 13.67 -5.74 1.14
N ARG A 70 13.62 -5.15 -0.05
CA ARG A 70 12.51 -5.27 -0.99
C ARG A 70 12.84 -6.36 -1.99
N ILE A 71 11.94 -7.32 -2.14
CA ILE A 71 12.05 -8.46 -3.04
C ILE A 71 10.86 -8.40 -3.98
N THR A 72 11.11 -8.41 -5.28
CA THR A 72 10.07 -8.48 -6.32
C THR A 72 10.11 -9.85 -6.98
N ILE A 73 8.95 -10.48 -7.07
CA ILE A 73 8.79 -11.84 -7.56
C ILE A 73 7.66 -11.83 -8.59
N ASP A 74 7.94 -12.34 -9.79
CA ASP A 74 6.90 -12.62 -10.76
C ASP A 74 6.32 -14.00 -10.52
N VAL A 75 5.02 -14.07 -10.36
CA VAL A 75 4.30 -15.32 -10.07
C VAL A 75 3.14 -15.52 -11.03
N THR A 76 2.85 -16.77 -11.35
CA THR A 76 1.58 -17.13 -12.00
C THR A 76 0.44 -16.91 -11.00
N ASP A 77 -0.61 -16.22 -11.43
CA ASP A 77 -1.78 -15.91 -10.59
C ASP A 77 -2.60 -17.19 -10.32
N LYS A 78 -2.23 -17.92 -9.28
CA LYS A 78 -2.91 -19.14 -8.84
C LYS A 78 -3.14 -19.13 -7.34
N VAL A 79 -4.14 -19.90 -6.91
CA VAL A 79 -4.49 -20.04 -5.50
C VAL A 79 -3.31 -20.61 -4.71
N GLY A 80 -3.00 -19.96 -3.57
CA GLY A 80 -2.00 -20.44 -2.61
C GLY A 80 -0.62 -19.80 -2.69
N VAL A 81 -0.27 -19.10 -3.77
CA VAL A 81 1.08 -18.53 -3.97
C VAL A 81 1.56 -17.68 -2.78
N ILE A 82 0.70 -16.80 -2.25
CA ILE A 82 1.06 -15.97 -1.10
C ILE A 82 1.28 -16.82 0.16
N ALA A 83 0.50 -17.90 0.33
CA ALA A 83 0.66 -18.81 1.46
C ALA A 83 1.95 -19.61 1.35
N ASP A 84 2.30 -20.08 0.16
CA ASP A 84 3.54 -20.83 -0.09
C ASP A 84 4.76 -19.95 0.19
N ILE A 85 4.82 -18.76 -0.39
CA ILE A 85 5.92 -17.81 -0.18
C ILE A 85 5.95 -17.35 1.29
N GLY A 86 4.81 -17.00 1.88
CA GLY A 86 4.72 -16.62 3.29
C GLY A 86 5.19 -17.75 4.23
N GLY A 87 4.94 -19.01 3.86
CA GLY A 87 5.45 -20.18 4.55
C GLY A 87 6.97 -20.25 4.59
N MET A 88 7.64 -19.95 3.48
CA MET A 88 9.11 -19.91 3.41
C MET A 88 9.69 -18.85 4.36
N PHE A 89 9.12 -17.64 4.40
CA PHE A 89 9.53 -16.62 5.34
C PHE A 89 9.33 -17.03 6.80
N ARG A 90 8.17 -17.65 7.12
CA ARG A 90 7.88 -18.18 8.46
C ARG A 90 8.91 -19.22 8.88
N ASP A 91 9.23 -20.16 7.99
CA ASP A 91 10.12 -21.29 8.30
C ASP A 91 11.57 -20.82 8.53
N GLN A 92 11.95 -19.69 7.94
CA GLN A 92 13.21 -18.99 8.19
C GLN A 92 13.16 -18.01 9.39
N GLY A 93 12.00 -17.85 10.04
CA GLY A 93 11.82 -16.89 11.13
C GLY A 93 11.89 -15.41 10.71
N ILE A 94 11.64 -15.13 9.43
CA ILE A 94 11.72 -13.78 8.86
C ILE A 94 10.35 -13.11 8.93
N ASN A 95 10.30 -11.90 9.52
CA ASN A 95 9.09 -11.12 9.56
C ASN A 95 8.88 -10.32 8.27
N ILE A 96 7.69 -10.47 7.67
CA ILE A 96 7.27 -9.69 6.52
C ILE A 96 6.68 -8.37 7.01
N ILE A 97 7.19 -7.25 6.50
CA ILE A 97 6.75 -5.89 6.84
C ILE A 97 5.52 -5.51 6.02
N SER A 98 5.55 -5.79 4.71
CA SER A 98 4.42 -5.55 3.81
C SER A 98 4.49 -6.46 2.59
N VAL A 99 3.33 -6.72 2.02
CA VAL A 99 3.16 -7.42 0.74
C VAL A 99 2.26 -6.57 -0.14
N VAL A 100 2.71 -6.30 -1.35
CA VAL A 100 1.94 -5.59 -2.37
C VAL A 100 1.87 -6.46 -3.62
N THR A 101 0.69 -6.59 -4.18
CA THR A 101 0.48 -7.32 -5.43
C THR A 101 0.08 -6.37 -6.53
N LYS A 102 0.64 -6.56 -7.72
CA LYS A 102 0.27 -5.83 -8.93
C LYS A 102 0.00 -6.85 -10.03
N ARG A 103 -1.24 -6.94 -10.48
CA ARG A 103 -1.58 -7.78 -11.62
C ARG A 103 -1.02 -7.16 -12.90
N ASN A 104 -0.22 -7.90 -13.66
CA ASN A 104 0.38 -7.44 -14.92
C ASN A 104 -0.52 -7.75 -16.10
N ASP A 105 -1.05 -8.99 -16.17
CA ASP A 105 -1.99 -9.48 -17.19
C ASP A 105 -2.95 -10.53 -16.57
N ALA A 106 -3.60 -11.34 -17.43
CA ALA A 106 -4.57 -12.34 -16.95
C ALA A 106 -3.96 -13.43 -16.09
N ASP A 107 -2.68 -13.77 -16.29
CA ASP A 107 -2.06 -14.96 -15.74
C ASP A 107 -0.85 -14.66 -14.84
N THR A 108 -0.36 -13.40 -14.81
CA THR A 108 0.82 -13.03 -14.06
C THR A 108 0.57 -11.89 -13.08
N THR A 109 1.16 -12.03 -11.90
CA THR A 109 1.12 -11.04 -10.83
C THR A 109 2.53 -10.78 -10.33
N GLU A 110 2.89 -9.51 -10.23
CA GLU A 110 4.09 -9.06 -9.54
C GLU A 110 3.81 -8.98 -8.04
N LEU A 111 4.60 -9.67 -7.26
CA LEU A 111 4.54 -9.69 -5.81
C LEU A 111 5.74 -8.95 -5.25
N THR A 112 5.53 -7.81 -4.60
CA THR A 112 6.59 -7.07 -3.89
C THR A 112 6.49 -7.29 -2.40
N ILE A 113 7.52 -7.92 -1.82
CA ILE A 113 7.62 -8.20 -0.39
C ILE A 113 8.69 -7.30 0.21
N ARG A 114 8.37 -6.66 1.34
CA ARG A 114 9.35 -6.01 2.21
C ARG A 114 9.54 -6.83 3.47
N ALA A 115 10.77 -7.18 3.76
CA ALA A 115 11.12 -8.00 4.93
C ALA A 115 12.45 -7.55 5.54
N ASP A 116 12.65 -7.84 6.81
CA ASP A 116 13.92 -7.61 7.49
C ASP A 116 14.82 -8.84 7.33
N LEU A 117 15.80 -8.75 6.43
CA LEU A 117 16.78 -9.80 6.19
C LEU A 117 18.12 -9.56 6.91
N SER A 118 18.20 -8.59 7.82
CA SER A 118 19.46 -8.19 8.47
C SER A 118 20.16 -9.33 9.21
N GLN A 119 19.43 -10.33 9.69
CA GLN A 119 19.94 -11.46 10.46
C GLN A 119 19.94 -12.81 9.70
N HIS A 120 19.33 -12.90 8.53
CA HIS A 120 19.02 -14.18 7.87
C HIS A 120 19.72 -14.39 6.52
N GLY A 121 20.53 -13.42 6.08
CA GLY A 121 21.25 -13.52 4.82
C GLY A 121 20.33 -13.62 3.58
N MET A 122 20.87 -14.21 2.51
CA MET A 122 20.18 -14.33 1.21
C MET A 122 19.53 -15.72 0.99
N ASP A 123 19.55 -16.61 1.99
CA ASP A 123 19.09 -17.99 1.87
C ASP A 123 17.61 -18.08 1.46
N ILE A 124 16.79 -17.15 1.95
CA ILE A 124 15.37 -17.07 1.55
C ILE A 124 15.19 -16.82 0.06
N ILE A 125 16.08 -16.05 -0.58
CA ILE A 125 16.01 -15.75 -2.01
C ILE A 125 16.29 -17.02 -2.83
N GLU A 126 17.29 -17.80 -2.43
CA GLU A 126 17.62 -19.06 -3.08
C GLU A 126 16.46 -20.06 -2.93
N GLN A 127 15.89 -20.16 -1.74
CA GLN A 127 14.75 -21.03 -1.48
C GLN A 127 13.52 -20.66 -2.35
N ILE A 128 13.23 -19.37 -2.52
CA ILE A 128 12.16 -18.90 -3.39
C ILE A 128 12.42 -19.30 -4.84
N ARG A 129 13.66 -19.15 -5.33
CA ARG A 129 14.06 -19.55 -6.68
C ARG A 129 13.99 -21.06 -6.90
N GLU A 130 14.48 -21.85 -5.94
CA GLU A 130 14.42 -23.32 -5.97
C GLU A 130 12.99 -23.85 -5.99
N ALA A 131 12.05 -23.12 -5.37
CA ALA A 131 10.63 -23.42 -5.43
C ALA A 131 9.97 -23.08 -6.79
N GLY A 132 10.74 -22.51 -7.72
CA GLY A 132 10.29 -22.21 -9.09
C GLY A 132 9.68 -20.83 -9.27
N TYR A 133 9.88 -19.91 -8.33
CA TYR A 133 9.43 -18.52 -8.44
C TYR A 133 10.54 -17.62 -9.03
N ASP A 134 10.15 -16.70 -9.91
CA ASP A 134 11.09 -15.80 -10.58
C ASP A 134 11.30 -14.54 -9.75
N VAL A 135 12.48 -14.43 -9.11
CA VAL A 135 12.87 -13.22 -8.34
C VAL A 135 13.52 -12.24 -9.28
N THR A 136 12.78 -11.20 -9.65
CA THR A 136 13.15 -10.21 -10.68
C THR A 136 13.93 -9.01 -10.14
N ASP A 137 13.73 -8.64 -8.86
CA ASP A 137 14.49 -7.55 -8.23
C ASP A 137 14.71 -7.80 -6.74
N ILE A 138 15.89 -7.40 -6.25
CA ILE A 138 16.22 -7.37 -4.83
C ILE A 138 16.94 -6.06 -4.54
N SER A 139 16.40 -5.26 -3.66
CA SER A 139 17.00 -3.98 -3.28
C SER A 139 16.94 -3.74 -1.78
N THR A 140 18.05 -3.26 -1.22
CA THR A 140 18.08 -2.79 0.17
C THR A 140 17.58 -1.36 0.22
N VAL A 141 16.52 -1.14 0.97
CA VAL A 141 15.91 0.17 1.18
C VAL A 141 16.36 0.67 2.56
N LYS A 142 16.97 1.85 2.59
CA LYS A 142 17.25 2.55 3.85
C LYS A 142 16.00 3.34 4.22
N GLY A 143 15.56 3.18 5.47
CA GLY A 143 14.43 3.95 5.99
C GLY A 143 14.72 5.46 5.91
N VAL A 144 13.67 6.23 5.68
CA VAL A 144 13.74 7.71 5.73
C VAL A 144 13.44 8.11 7.17
N GLU A 145 14.40 8.77 7.83
CA GLU A 145 14.22 9.40 9.14
C GLU A 145 13.28 10.60 9.06
#